data_3e0a7fd645645a68334551e4d136eb89
#
_entry.id   3e0a7fd645645a68334551e4d136eb89
#
_cell.length_a   1.000
_cell.length_b   1.000
_cell.length_c   1.000
_cell.angle_alpha   90.00
_cell.angle_beta   90.00
_cell.angle_gamma   90.00
#
_symmetry.space_group_name_H-M   'P 1'
#
loop_
_entity.id
_entity.type
_entity.pdbx_description
1 polymer ?
#
loop_
_entity_poly.entity_id
_entity_poly.type
_entity_poly.pdbx_seq_one_letter_code
_entity_poly.pdbx_strand_id
1 'polypeptide(L)'
;MEKTGLRVRKFGDLVLRKKSVPVKKITPEHGEFLSKMARLMYEDEGVGLAAPQAGLNQAMIVVDIGKGLYKLINPKITQQQGSQVNKEGCLSVPGVCINVRRAKRIKLEALDESGQPLNIEAEGLLACVFQHEIDHLRGKLIVDYASLLERIKFAKILKELKKHAKDEKLPESKTESCSLQL
;
A
#
# COMPACT_ATOMS: atom_id res chain seq x y z
N MET A 1 22.99 2.82 -8.97
CA MET A 1 22.22 2.01 -8.00
C MET A 1 21.61 0.85 -8.76
N GLU A 2 21.79 -0.38 -8.28
CA GLU A 2 21.22 -1.57 -8.91
C GLU A 2 19.68 -1.51 -8.81
N LYS A 3 18.98 -1.69 -9.93
CA LYS A 3 17.50 -1.70 -9.94
C LYS A 3 16.99 -2.86 -9.09
N THR A 4 15.96 -2.65 -8.31
CA THR A 4 15.39 -3.65 -7.38
C THR A 4 14.88 -4.93 -8.05
N GLY A 5 14.69 -4.90 -9.38
CA GLY A 5 14.03 -5.98 -10.15
C GLY A 5 12.53 -6.14 -9.81
N LEU A 6 12.02 -5.35 -8.85
CA LEU A 6 10.60 -5.28 -8.52
C LEU A 6 9.91 -4.15 -9.29
N ARG A 7 8.60 -4.27 -9.45
CA ARG A 7 7.74 -3.21 -9.99
C ARG A 7 6.42 -3.16 -9.24
N VAL A 8 5.82 -1.98 -9.15
CA VAL A 8 4.48 -1.85 -8.56
C VAL A 8 3.43 -2.44 -9.50
N ARG A 9 2.69 -3.42 -8.98
CA ARG A 9 1.53 -4.03 -9.65
C ARG A 9 0.40 -3.01 -9.73
N LYS A 10 -0.24 -2.91 -10.89
CA LYS A 10 -1.28 -1.92 -11.15
C LYS A 10 -2.67 -2.54 -11.12
N PHE A 11 -3.68 -1.71 -10.94
CA PHE A 11 -5.09 -2.10 -10.91
C PHE A 11 -5.46 -3.02 -12.08
N GLY A 12 -6.03 -4.16 -11.77
CA GLY A 12 -6.32 -5.24 -12.73
C GLY A 12 -5.46 -6.49 -12.50
N ASP A 13 -4.29 -6.35 -11.84
CA ASP A 13 -3.52 -7.52 -11.42
C ASP A 13 -4.27 -8.26 -10.29
N LEU A 14 -4.44 -9.57 -10.47
CA LEU A 14 -5.21 -10.42 -9.55
C LEU A 14 -4.57 -10.51 -8.15
N VAL A 15 -3.25 -10.33 -8.04
CA VAL A 15 -2.57 -10.38 -6.74
C VAL A 15 -3.09 -9.30 -5.79
N LEU A 16 -3.46 -8.12 -6.30
CA LEU A 16 -3.98 -6.99 -5.52
C LEU A 16 -5.36 -7.25 -4.90
N ARG A 17 -6.05 -8.29 -5.34
CA ARG A 17 -7.39 -8.66 -4.85
C ARG A 17 -7.38 -9.90 -3.97
N LYS A 18 -6.21 -10.49 -3.76
CA LYS A 18 -6.05 -11.63 -2.87
C LYS A 18 -5.86 -11.15 -1.43
N LYS A 19 -6.41 -11.90 -0.48
CA LYS A 19 -6.02 -11.76 0.93
C LYS A 19 -4.61 -12.31 1.10
N SER A 20 -3.73 -11.53 1.70
CA SER A 20 -2.34 -11.92 1.93
C SER A 20 -2.23 -13.08 2.92
N VAL A 21 -1.27 -13.94 2.64
CA VAL A 21 -0.94 -15.07 3.51
C VAL A 21 -0.02 -14.59 4.63
N PRO A 22 -0.33 -14.87 5.91
CA PRO A 22 0.57 -14.56 7.00
C PRO A 22 1.93 -15.28 6.86
N VAL A 23 3.01 -14.59 7.19
CA VAL A 23 4.35 -15.16 7.27
C VAL A 23 4.43 -16.01 8.54
N LYS A 24 4.55 -17.33 8.40
CA LYS A 24 4.61 -18.27 9.55
C LYS A 24 6.02 -18.37 10.14
N LYS A 25 7.05 -18.27 9.30
CA LYS A 25 8.45 -18.33 9.70
C LYS A 25 9.21 -17.23 8.98
N ILE A 26 9.80 -16.32 9.74
CA ILE A 26 10.61 -15.23 9.21
C ILE A 26 11.98 -15.80 8.85
N THR A 27 12.48 -15.42 7.68
CA THR A 27 13.78 -15.80 7.14
C THR A 27 14.51 -14.56 6.62
N PRO A 28 15.83 -14.59 6.39
CA PRO A 28 16.58 -13.45 5.86
C PRO A 28 16.02 -12.89 4.56
N GLU A 29 15.44 -13.74 3.71
CA GLU A 29 14.84 -13.34 2.44
C GLU A 29 13.65 -12.36 2.62
N HIS A 30 12.93 -12.43 3.75
CA HIS A 30 11.86 -11.47 4.06
C HIS A 30 12.45 -10.08 4.35
N GLY A 31 13.57 -10.00 5.08
CA GLY A 31 14.27 -8.73 5.34
C GLY A 31 14.84 -8.11 4.05
N GLU A 32 15.42 -8.93 3.17
CA GLU A 32 15.87 -8.49 1.85
C GLU A 32 14.71 -7.99 0.99
N PHE A 33 13.60 -8.72 0.99
CA PHE A 33 12.41 -8.33 0.22
C PHE A 33 11.81 -7.02 0.74
N LEU A 34 11.68 -6.84 2.07
CA LEU A 34 11.25 -5.58 2.68
C LEU A 34 12.19 -4.42 2.31
N SER A 35 13.50 -4.67 2.23
CA SER A 35 14.48 -3.67 1.81
C SER A 35 14.30 -3.28 0.33
N LYS A 36 14.02 -4.25 -0.55
CA LYS A 36 13.70 -4.00 -1.96
C LYS A 36 12.36 -3.26 -2.11
N MET A 37 11.36 -3.60 -1.29
CA MET A 37 10.08 -2.88 -1.26
C MET A 37 10.28 -1.42 -0.86
N ALA A 38 11.09 -1.15 0.17
CA ALA A 38 11.36 0.22 0.61
C ALA A 38 12.02 1.05 -0.50
N ARG A 39 13.00 0.48 -1.22
CA ARG A 39 13.59 1.16 -2.38
C ARG A 39 12.56 1.46 -3.46
N LEU A 40 11.75 0.46 -3.85
CA LEU A 40 10.70 0.63 -4.84
C LEU A 40 9.70 1.72 -4.43
N MET A 41 9.31 1.75 -3.14
CA MET A 41 8.45 2.79 -2.57
C MET A 41 9.05 4.18 -2.78
N TYR A 42 10.34 4.37 -2.45
CA TYR A 42 11.02 5.67 -2.63
C TYR A 42 11.23 6.03 -4.10
N GLU A 43 11.56 5.07 -4.96
CA GLU A 43 11.71 5.28 -6.42
C GLU A 43 10.40 5.78 -7.05
N ASP A 44 9.25 5.31 -6.57
CA ASP A 44 7.91 5.73 -7.02
C ASP A 44 7.32 6.90 -6.18
N GLU A 45 8.15 7.56 -5.35
CA GLU A 45 7.76 8.71 -4.50
C GLU A 45 6.58 8.41 -3.54
N GLY A 46 6.42 7.15 -3.14
CA GLY A 46 5.41 6.71 -2.20
C GLY A 46 5.84 6.84 -0.74
N VAL A 47 4.87 6.82 0.18
CA VAL A 47 5.08 6.82 1.63
C VAL A 47 4.68 5.48 2.28
N GLY A 48 4.15 4.55 1.49
CA GLY A 48 3.80 3.20 1.89
C GLY A 48 3.81 2.23 0.71
N LEU A 49 4.03 0.96 0.98
CA LEU A 49 3.94 -0.11 0.00
C LEU A 49 3.68 -1.45 0.70
N ALA A 50 2.69 -2.20 0.21
CA ALA A 50 2.37 -3.55 0.67
C ALA A 50 2.96 -4.62 -0.27
N ALA A 51 3.32 -5.78 0.25
CA ALA A 51 3.93 -6.86 -0.53
C ALA A 51 3.09 -7.32 -1.74
N PRO A 52 1.74 -7.37 -1.71
CA PRO A 52 0.95 -7.62 -2.91
C PRO A 52 1.20 -6.63 -4.04
N GLN A 53 1.47 -5.35 -3.72
CA GLN A 53 1.80 -4.35 -4.73
C GLN A 53 3.18 -4.60 -5.38
N ALA A 54 4.09 -5.24 -4.67
CA ALA A 54 5.38 -5.71 -5.21
C ALA A 54 5.30 -7.14 -5.83
N GLY A 55 4.09 -7.73 -5.88
CA GLY A 55 3.83 -9.02 -6.53
C GLY A 55 3.89 -10.23 -5.59
N LEU A 56 4.17 -10.07 -4.30
CA LEU A 56 4.26 -11.15 -3.33
C LEU A 56 3.03 -11.19 -2.42
N ASN A 57 2.25 -12.28 -2.46
CA ASN A 57 1.03 -12.40 -1.66
C ASN A 57 1.30 -12.82 -0.20
N GLN A 58 2.11 -12.01 0.51
CA GLN A 58 2.41 -12.19 1.92
C GLN A 58 2.03 -10.95 2.73
N ALA A 59 1.79 -11.13 4.04
CA ALA A 59 1.38 -10.05 4.92
C ALA A 59 2.59 -9.23 5.39
N MET A 60 3.13 -8.37 4.53
CA MET A 60 4.24 -7.47 4.81
C MET A 60 3.97 -6.08 4.24
N ILE A 61 4.43 -5.04 4.95
CA ILE A 61 4.33 -3.64 4.50
C ILE A 61 5.59 -2.87 4.84
N VAL A 62 5.86 -1.83 4.08
CA VAL A 62 6.83 -0.78 4.42
C VAL A 62 6.12 0.57 4.46
N VAL A 63 6.50 1.43 5.40
CA VAL A 63 5.91 2.77 5.57
C VAL A 63 6.98 3.74 6.03
N ASP A 64 7.08 4.91 5.39
CA ASP A 64 7.88 6.03 5.86
C ASP A 64 7.22 7.37 5.48
N ILE A 65 6.83 8.14 6.47
CA ILE A 65 6.27 9.50 6.30
C ILE A 65 7.32 10.59 6.58
N GLY A 66 8.62 10.27 6.47
CA GLY A 66 9.73 11.18 6.81
C GLY A 66 10.11 11.17 8.29
N LYS A 67 9.68 10.14 9.04
CA LYS A 67 10.00 9.96 10.48
C LYS A 67 10.72 8.65 10.78
N GLY A 68 11.20 7.96 9.75
CA GLY A 68 11.85 6.67 9.83
C GLY A 68 11.03 5.56 9.17
N LEU A 69 11.76 4.61 8.62
CA LEU A 69 11.20 3.49 7.87
C LEU A 69 10.69 2.39 8.81
N TYR A 70 9.41 2.07 8.69
CA TYR A 70 8.81 0.88 9.28
C TYR A 70 8.86 -0.27 8.27
N LYS A 71 9.40 -1.42 8.67
CA LYS A 71 9.35 -2.70 7.96
C LYS A 71 8.56 -3.67 8.82
N LEU A 72 7.33 -3.99 8.43
CA LEU A 72 6.39 -4.72 9.27
C LEU A 72 5.94 -6.02 8.63
N ILE A 73 5.98 -7.09 9.41
CA ILE A 73 5.51 -8.43 9.05
C ILE A 73 4.28 -8.76 9.88
N ASN A 74 3.23 -9.30 9.25
CA ASN A 74 1.95 -9.65 9.84
C ASN A 74 1.27 -8.50 10.61
N PRO A 75 1.22 -7.27 10.07
CA PRO A 75 0.64 -6.14 10.77
C PRO A 75 -0.86 -6.35 11.00
N LYS A 76 -1.31 -6.03 12.22
CA LYS A 76 -2.72 -6.15 12.64
C LYS A 76 -3.12 -4.96 13.49
N ILE A 77 -4.15 -4.22 13.08
CA ILE A 77 -4.74 -3.16 13.87
C ILE A 77 -5.57 -3.81 14.99
N THR A 78 -5.26 -3.46 16.24
CA THR A 78 -5.91 -3.98 17.44
C THR A 78 -6.91 -2.99 18.04
N GLN A 79 -6.67 -1.68 17.84
CA GLN A 79 -7.57 -0.62 18.31
C GLN A 79 -7.69 0.49 17.28
N GLN A 80 -8.87 1.11 17.23
CA GLN A 80 -9.15 2.25 16.37
C GLN A 80 -9.94 3.29 17.15
N GLN A 81 -9.58 4.58 17.04
CA GLN A 81 -10.23 5.67 17.72
C GLN A 81 -10.34 6.92 16.85
N GLY A 82 -11.46 7.61 16.98
CA GLY A 82 -11.75 8.84 16.22
C GLY A 82 -11.94 8.60 14.73
N SER A 83 -12.03 9.67 13.97
CA SER A 83 -12.22 9.63 12.52
C SER A 83 -11.56 10.82 11.86
N GLN A 84 -10.98 10.61 10.70
CA GLN A 84 -10.44 11.63 9.80
C GLN A 84 -10.78 11.27 8.36
N VAL A 85 -10.79 12.27 7.48
CA VAL A 85 -10.96 12.07 6.03
C VAL A 85 -9.71 12.60 5.35
N ASN A 86 -9.09 11.78 4.51
CA ASN A 86 -7.93 12.14 3.72
C ASN A 86 -8.19 11.87 2.25
N LYS A 87 -7.63 12.72 1.39
CA LYS A 87 -7.61 12.49 -0.05
C LYS A 87 -6.41 11.60 -0.37
N GLU A 88 -6.68 10.31 -0.56
CA GLU A 88 -5.65 9.29 -0.79
C GLU A 88 -5.46 9.00 -2.28
N GLY A 89 -4.21 8.88 -2.71
CA GLY A 89 -3.78 8.21 -3.93
C GLY A 89 -3.27 6.81 -3.63
N CYS A 90 -2.90 6.06 -4.66
CA CYS A 90 -2.29 4.74 -4.51
C CYS A 90 -1.34 4.46 -5.68
N LEU A 91 -0.13 4.01 -5.39
CA LEU A 91 0.85 3.61 -6.42
C LEU A 91 0.30 2.56 -7.39
N SER A 92 -0.60 1.70 -6.92
CA SER A 92 -1.27 0.69 -7.76
C SER A 92 -2.44 1.23 -8.59
N VAL A 93 -2.92 2.46 -8.31
CA VAL A 93 -4.06 3.08 -9.01
C VAL A 93 -3.72 4.52 -9.41
N PRO A 94 -2.69 4.72 -10.25
CA PRO A 94 -2.24 6.06 -10.63
C PRO A 94 -3.35 6.89 -11.26
N GLY A 95 -3.35 8.20 -10.97
CA GLY A 95 -4.34 9.15 -11.49
C GLY A 95 -5.70 9.12 -10.81
N VAL A 96 -5.86 8.32 -9.75
CA VAL A 96 -7.11 8.24 -8.98
C VAL A 96 -6.86 8.71 -7.56
N CYS A 97 -7.64 9.69 -7.11
CA CYS A 97 -7.63 10.18 -5.74
C CYS A 97 -9.04 10.10 -5.16
N ILE A 98 -9.18 9.45 -4.01
CA ILE A 98 -10.45 9.20 -3.34
C ILE A 98 -10.41 9.77 -1.92
N ASN A 99 -11.50 10.39 -1.49
CA ASN A 99 -11.67 10.78 -0.09
C ASN A 99 -12.01 9.55 0.74
N VAL A 100 -11.08 9.12 1.58
CA VAL A 100 -11.24 7.92 2.41
C VAL A 100 -11.36 8.31 3.88
N ARG A 101 -12.38 7.76 4.54
CA ARG A 101 -12.55 7.90 5.99
C ARG A 101 -11.72 6.85 6.70
N ARG A 102 -10.84 7.29 7.60
CA ARG A 102 -9.93 6.45 8.40
C ARG A 102 -10.08 6.74 9.89
N ALA A 103 -9.69 5.80 10.73
CA ALA A 103 -9.49 6.10 12.14
C ALA A 103 -8.36 7.14 12.30
N LYS A 104 -8.55 8.10 13.23
CA LYS A 104 -7.54 9.12 13.50
C LYS A 104 -6.36 8.57 14.27
N ARG A 105 -6.61 7.62 15.18
CA ARG A 105 -5.61 6.91 15.99
C ARG A 105 -5.80 5.42 15.85
N ILE A 106 -4.70 4.68 15.80
CA ILE A 106 -4.71 3.22 15.81
C ILE A 106 -3.63 2.68 16.75
N LYS A 107 -3.89 1.48 17.29
CA LYS A 107 -2.83 0.62 17.84
C LYS A 107 -2.63 -0.54 16.87
N LEU A 108 -1.39 -0.84 16.60
CA LEU A 108 -0.94 -1.82 15.63
C LEU A 108 0.04 -2.78 16.28
N GLU A 109 -0.19 -4.08 16.13
CA GLU A 109 0.75 -5.15 16.44
C GLU A 109 1.36 -5.67 15.15
N ALA A 110 2.67 -5.95 15.15
CA ALA A 110 3.40 -6.52 14.02
C ALA A 110 4.65 -7.25 14.50
N LEU A 111 5.37 -7.88 13.59
CA LEU A 111 6.75 -8.33 13.80
C LEU A 111 7.69 -7.47 12.95
N ASP A 112 8.90 -7.24 13.46
CA ASP A 112 9.98 -6.68 12.65
C ASP A 112 10.64 -7.74 11.75
N GLU A 113 11.66 -7.34 11.00
CA GLU A 113 12.40 -8.23 10.10
C GLU A 113 13.22 -9.31 10.84
N SER A 114 13.42 -9.16 12.15
CA SER A 114 14.08 -10.14 13.04
C SER A 114 13.08 -11.07 13.72
N GLY A 115 11.78 -10.83 13.55
CA GLY A 115 10.70 -11.57 14.21
C GLY A 115 10.37 -11.08 15.62
N GLN A 116 10.92 -9.94 16.05
CA GLN A 116 10.59 -9.35 17.35
C GLN A 116 9.23 -8.66 17.29
N PRO A 117 8.41 -8.80 18.34
CA PRO A 117 7.10 -8.18 18.39
C PRO A 117 7.21 -6.64 18.54
N LEU A 118 6.41 -5.94 17.75
CA LEU A 118 6.26 -4.49 17.76
C LEU A 118 4.84 -4.10 18.13
N ASN A 119 4.72 -3.14 19.06
CA ASN A 119 3.47 -2.46 19.38
C ASN A 119 3.62 -0.98 19.00
N ILE A 120 2.82 -0.51 18.06
CA ILE A 120 2.93 0.82 17.49
C ILE A 120 1.62 1.57 17.74
N GLU A 121 1.73 2.75 18.29
CA GLU A 121 0.63 3.72 18.34
C GLU A 121 0.86 4.77 17.25
N ALA A 122 -0.14 4.98 16.40
CA ALA A 122 -0.05 5.91 15.29
C ALA A 122 -1.26 6.85 15.27
N GLU A 123 -1.01 8.11 14.89
CA GLU A 123 -2.04 9.15 14.77
C GLU A 123 -1.88 9.91 13.45
N GLY A 124 -2.99 10.48 12.97
CA GLY A 124 -3.02 11.36 11.82
C GLY A 124 -2.57 10.65 10.53
N LEU A 125 -1.58 11.22 9.85
CA LEU A 125 -1.08 10.70 8.58
C LEU A 125 -0.52 9.28 8.70
N LEU A 126 0.29 9.01 9.73
CA LEU A 126 0.87 7.68 9.93
C LEU A 126 -0.22 6.61 10.14
N ALA A 127 -1.27 6.94 10.92
CA ALA A 127 -2.41 6.05 11.09
C ALA A 127 -3.18 5.82 9.77
N CYS A 128 -3.27 6.84 8.92
CA CYS A 128 -3.88 6.74 7.60
C CYS A 128 -3.10 5.77 6.71
N VAL A 129 -1.77 5.95 6.60
CA VAL A 129 -0.89 5.12 5.76
C VAL A 129 -0.92 3.66 6.21
N PHE A 130 -0.78 3.38 7.49
CA PHE A 130 -0.88 1.99 7.99
C PHE A 130 -2.21 1.34 7.64
N GLN A 131 -3.32 2.05 7.77
CA GLN A 131 -4.64 1.52 7.40
C GLN A 131 -4.74 1.24 5.90
N HIS A 132 -4.15 2.10 5.06
CA HIS A 132 -4.09 1.92 3.62
C HIS A 132 -3.31 0.67 3.25
N GLU A 133 -2.08 0.50 3.78
CA GLU A 133 -1.25 -0.66 3.47
C GLU A 133 -1.87 -1.98 3.98
N ILE A 134 -2.52 -1.95 5.14
CA ILE A 134 -3.25 -3.11 5.66
C ILE A 134 -4.49 -3.45 4.82
N ASP A 135 -5.14 -2.47 4.18
CA ASP A 135 -6.21 -2.74 3.23
C ASP A 135 -5.70 -3.55 2.03
N HIS A 136 -4.49 -3.24 1.50
CA HIS A 136 -3.86 -4.04 0.45
C HIS A 136 -3.67 -5.50 0.87
N LEU A 137 -3.29 -5.75 2.13
CA LEU A 137 -3.16 -7.11 2.66
C LEU A 137 -4.51 -7.86 2.75
N ARG A 138 -5.62 -7.13 2.74
CA ARG A 138 -7.00 -7.66 2.71
C ARG A 138 -7.59 -7.74 1.31
N GLY A 139 -6.81 -7.39 0.27
CA GLY A 139 -7.27 -7.32 -1.11
C GLY A 139 -8.17 -6.13 -1.41
N LYS A 140 -8.14 -5.08 -0.57
CA LYS A 140 -8.87 -3.82 -0.76
C LYS A 140 -7.98 -2.76 -1.41
N LEU A 141 -8.60 -1.94 -2.25
CA LEU A 141 -7.97 -0.80 -2.91
C LEU A 141 -8.76 0.48 -2.61
N ILE A 142 -8.15 1.66 -2.78
CA ILE A 142 -8.83 2.94 -2.57
C ILE A 142 -10.14 3.06 -3.36
N VAL A 143 -10.21 2.49 -4.56
CA VAL A 143 -11.39 2.50 -5.42
C VAL A 143 -12.62 1.82 -4.79
N ASP A 144 -12.42 0.97 -3.78
CA ASP A 144 -13.51 0.30 -3.07
C ASP A 144 -14.26 1.27 -2.14
N TYR A 145 -13.61 2.39 -1.77
CA TYR A 145 -14.19 3.48 -0.99
C TYR A 145 -14.87 4.56 -1.84
N ALA A 146 -14.71 4.47 -3.17
CA ALA A 146 -15.24 5.47 -4.08
C ALA A 146 -16.78 5.53 -4.04
N SER A 147 -17.33 6.73 -3.95
CA SER A 147 -18.73 7.01 -4.17
C SER A 147 -19.15 6.67 -5.60
N LEU A 148 -20.46 6.59 -5.87
CA LEU A 148 -20.97 6.30 -7.21
C LEU A 148 -20.47 7.34 -8.24
N LEU A 149 -20.45 8.61 -7.89
CA LEU A 149 -19.97 9.69 -8.76
C LEU A 149 -18.47 9.56 -9.06
N GLU A 150 -17.65 9.24 -8.05
CA GLU A 150 -16.21 9.00 -8.23
C GLU A 150 -15.95 7.76 -9.10
N ARG A 151 -16.73 6.69 -8.95
CA ARG A 151 -16.63 5.51 -9.82
C ARG A 151 -16.89 5.83 -11.27
N ILE A 152 -17.90 6.66 -11.56
CA ILE A 152 -18.21 7.14 -12.92
C ILE A 152 -17.05 8.01 -13.42
N LYS A 153 -16.59 8.97 -12.61
CA LYS A 153 -15.47 9.87 -12.96
C LYS A 153 -14.22 9.11 -13.36
N PHE A 154 -13.84 8.07 -12.60
CA PHE A 154 -12.60 7.32 -12.81
C PHE A 154 -12.77 6.08 -13.69
N ALA A 155 -13.98 5.77 -14.18
CA ALA A 155 -14.25 4.55 -14.94
C ALA A 155 -13.32 4.36 -16.15
N LYS A 156 -13.02 5.43 -16.90
CA LYS A 156 -12.13 5.39 -18.06
C LYS A 156 -10.70 5.01 -17.65
N ILE A 157 -10.16 5.68 -16.62
CA ILE A 157 -8.80 5.41 -16.10
C ILE A 157 -8.70 3.97 -15.60
N LEU A 158 -9.67 3.51 -14.81
CA LEU A 158 -9.68 2.15 -14.27
C LEU A 158 -9.78 1.08 -15.38
N LYS A 159 -10.53 1.36 -16.45
CA LYS A 159 -10.62 0.47 -17.62
C LYS A 159 -9.26 0.36 -18.33
N GLU A 160 -8.55 1.47 -18.53
CA GLU A 160 -7.22 1.50 -19.14
C GLU A 160 -6.20 0.76 -18.26
N LEU A 161 -6.15 1.04 -16.95
CA LEU A 161 -5.26 0.35 -16.03
C LEU A 161 -5.49 -1.17 -16.05
N LYS A 162 -6.76 -1.61 -16.06
CA LYS A 162 -7.10 -3.03 -16.11
C LYS A 162 -6.67 -3.69 -17.43
N LYS A 163 -6.74 -2.97 -18.55
CA LYS A 163 -6.29 -3.46 -19.86
C LYS A 163 -4.79 -3.69 -19.86
N HIS A 164 -4.02 -2.74 -19.31
CA HIS A 164 -2.55 -2.79 -19.30
C HIS A 164 -1.96 -3.58 -18.13
N ALA A 165 -2.75 -4.01 -17.14
CA ALA A 165 -2.25 -4.82 -16.03
C ALA A 165 -1.64 -6.15 -16.45
N LYS A 166 -1.99 -6.65 -17.64
CA LYS A 166 -1.44 -7.87 -18.25
C LYS A 166 -0.22 -7.59 -19.15
N ASP A 167 -0.09 -6.35 -19.63
CA ASP A 167 0.98 -5.94 -20.51
C ASP A 167 2.11 -5.32 -19.67
N GLU A 168 3.35 -5.72 -19.93
CA GLU A 168 4.51 -5.23 -19.17
C GLU A 168 4.88 -3.76 -19.45
N LYS A 169 4.22 -3.13 -20.39
CA LYS A 169 4.44 -1.74 -20.83
C LYS A 169 3.26 -0.87 -20.44
N LEU A 170 3.33 -0.25 -19.27
CA LEU A 170 2.45 0.89 -18.95
C LEU A 170 3.01 2.14 -19.63
N PRO A 171 2.18 2.96 -20.31
CA PRO A 171 2.61 4.29 -20.72
C PRO A 171 2.95 5.10 -19.47
N GLU A 172 4.03 5.89 -19.53
CA GLU A 172 4.35 6.91 -18.54
C GLU A 172 3.20 7.91 -18.52
N SER A 173 2.23 7.71 -17.63
CA SER A 173 1.16 8.67 -17.47
C SER A 173 1.68 9.79 -16.58
N LYS A 174 1.85 10.99 -17.15
CA LYS A 174 1.89 12.25 -16.41
C LYS A 174 0.52 12.44 -15.77
N THR A 175 0.28 11.79 -14.66
CA THR A 175 -0.94 11.99 -13.87
C THR A 175 -0.64 13.05 -12.83
N GLU A 176 -1.58 14.01 -12.67
CA GLU A 176 -1.53 14.94 -11.54
C GLU A 176 -1.36 14.10 -10.28
N SER A 177 -0.24 14.31 -9.60
CA SER A 177 0.06 13.60 -8.35
C SER A 177 -0.99 13.96 -7.31
N CYS A 178 -1.56 12.99 -6.66
CA CYS A 178 -2.34 13.22 -5.46
C CYS A 178 -1.42 13.77 -4.38
N SER A 179 -1.87 14.75 -3.62
CA SER A 179 -1.07 15.36 -2.53
C SER A 179 -0.60 14.34 -1.48
N LEU A 180 -1.19 13.17 -1.48
CA LEU A 180 -0.79 12.03 -0.65
C LEU A 180 -0.79 10.77 -1.51
N GLN A 181 0.39 10.30 -1.91
CA GLN A 181 0.54 9.08 -2.69
C GLN A 181 0.95 7.94 -1.73
N LEU A 182 0.02 7.06 -1.50
CA LEU A 182 0.13 5.89 -0.64
C LEU A 182 0.40 4.66 -1.48
#